data_fbc1a4c313b23248ec8677006f59c164
#
_entry.id   fbc1a4c313b23248ec8677006f59c164
#
_cell.length_a   1.000
_cell.length_b   1.000
_cell.length_c   1.000
_cell.angle_alpha   90.00
_cell.angle_beta   90.00
_cell.angle_gamma   90.00
#
_symmetry.space_group_name_H-M   'P 1'
#
loop_
_entity.id
_entity.type
_entity.pdbx_description
1 polymer ?
#
loop_
_entity_poly.entity_id
_entity_poly.type
_entity_poly.pdbx_seq_one_letter_code
_entity_poly.pdbx_strand_id
1 'polypeptide(L)'
;GAQDNSMADEKAIVKSGNMRFTVLTPEMIRIEYSAKLQFEDRASFVVINRHLPVPNFTQEERDGYLYLTTDKLELRYKLGTYPVSNDRCNPNLQITLDVNGVEEVWYPGKQDPYNLKGTTRTLDRAEGDVREWLENGLLSRVGWAVIDEREPRKDGSLSLMFERDTNGGMDWVAQRKDTAALDMYFMGYGHDYKKALGDFTKIAGKIPLPPLYVFGYWYSKFQRYTEQDMRDIVNEIRSRDIPMDVLVIDMDWHRNGKTGSTDGTEWTGWSWNKALFPDPAGFISWLHDEQNLNTTLNLHPADGVFPKEDNYDALYADLAGRYSDIKADSLTN
;
A
#
# COMPACT_ATOMS: atom_id res chain seq x y z
N GLY A 1 19.70 -7.64 4.82
CA GLY A 1 18.71 -7.75 3.83
C GLY A 1 17.53 -8.56 4.36
N ALA A 2 16.34 -8.04 4.26
CA ALA A 2 15.16 -8.82 4.59
C ALA A 2 15.16 -10.07 3.71
N GLN A 3 15.07 -11.24 4.32
CA GLN A 3 14.93 -12.49 3.61
C GLN A 3 13.64 -12.40 2.79
N ASP A 4 13.73 -12.76 1.52
CA ASP A 4 12.56 -12.78 0.64
C ASP A 4 11.64 -13.95 1.01
N ASN A 5 10.67 -13.68 1.87
CA ASN A 5 9.68 -14.65 2.34
C ASN A 5 8.36 -14.56 1.57
N SER A 6 8.38 -13.99 0.38
CA SER A 6 7.18 -13.84 -0.44
C SER A 6 6.62 -15.17 -0.96
N MET A 7 7.45 -16.21 -1.00
CA MET A 7 7.07 -17.54 -1.43
C MET A 7 6.58 -18.38 -0.23
N ALA A 8 5.41 -18.99 -0.36
CA ALA A 8 4.87 -19.88 0.67
C ALA A 8 5.64 -21.21 0.73
N ASP A 9 5.55 -21.90 1.88
CA ASP A 9 5.99 -23.29 1.99
C ASP A 9 5.19 -24.16 1.00
N GLU A 10 5.87 -25.02 0.26
CA GLU A 10 5.23 -25.92 -0.71
C GLU A 10 4.15 -26.80 -0.10
N LYS A 11 4.29 -27.18 1.17
CA LYS A 11 3.31 -27.99 1.89
C LYS A 11 2.00 -27.25 2.14
N ALA A 12 1.99 -25.92 2.07
CA ALA A 12 0.78 -25.10 2.17
C ALA A 12 0.04 -24.96 0.84
N ILE A 13 0.66 -25.34 -0.28
CA ILE A 13 0.17 -25.09 -1.64
C ILE A 13 -0.55 -26.33 -2.16
N VAL A 14 -1.77 -26.10 -2.67
CA VAL A 14 -2.58 -27.12 -3.36
C VAL A 14 -2.94 -26.60 -4.75
N LYS A 15 -2.54 -27.34 -5.78
CA LYS A 15 -2.82 -27.05 -7.17
C LYS A 15 -3.94 -27.94 -7.71
N SER A 16 -4.86 -27.36 -8.45
CA SER A 16 -5.95 -28.08 -9.12
C SER A 16 -6.24 -27.40 -10.46
N GLY A 17 -5.78 -28.00 -11.57
CA GLY A 17 -5.90 -27.39 -12.89
C GLY A 17 -5.27 -26.00 -12.95
N ASN A 18 -6.09 -25.01 -13.28
CA ASN A 18 -5.66 -23.60 -13.34
C ASN A 18 -5.77 -22.86 -11.99
N MET A 19 -6.10 -23.59 -10.92
CA MET A 19 -6.18 -23.04 -9.57
C MET A 19 -4.92 -23.34 -8.77
N ARG A 20 -4.55 -22.37 -7.91
CA ARG A 20 -3.58 -22.57 -6.84
C ARG A 20 -4.15 -22.02 -5.54
N PHE A 21 -4.26 -22.88 -4.54
CA PHE A 21 -4.67 -22.50 -3.20
C PHE A 21 -3.46 -22.53 -2.27
N THR A 22 -3.35 -21.55 -1.39
CA THR A 22 -2.30 -21.51 -0.37
C THR A 22 -2.95 -21.35 1.00
N VAL A 23 -2.81 -22.36 1.85
CA VAL A 23 -3.36 -22.33 3.23
C VAL A 23 -2.33 -21.65 4.12
N LEU A 24 -2.57 -20.37 4.43
CA LEU A 24 -1.63 -19.54 5.18
C LEU A 24 -1.81 -19.65 6.68
N THR A 25 -3.05 -19.70 7.15
CA THR A 25 -3.44 -19.94 8.53
C THR A 25 -4.69 -20.82 8.54
N PRO A 26 -5.14 -21.35 9.69
CA PRO A 26 -6.42 -22.05 9.74
C PRO A 26 -7.62 -21.23 9.25
N GLU A 27 -7.51 -19.90 9.27
CA GLU A 27 -8.57 -18.96 8.86
C GLU A 27 -8.26 -18.16 7.60
N MET A 28 -7.11 -18.37 6.97
CA MET A 28 -6.69 -17.59 5.81
C MET A 28 -6.22 -18.48 4.67
N ILE A 29 -6.85 -18.34 3.51
CA ILE A 29 -6.49 -19.05 2.28
C ILE A 29 -6.33 -18.06 1.14
N ARG A 30 -5.17 -18.11 0.47
CA ARG A 30 -4.95 -17.43 -0.81
C ARG A 30 -5.55 -18.26 -1.92
N ILE A 31 -6.26 -17.61 -2.83
CA ILE A 31 -6.96 -18.23 -3.95
C ILE A 31 -6.49 -17.56 -5.23
N GLU A 32 -5.89 -18.34 -6.12
CA GLU A 32 -5.41 -17.86 -7.41
C GLU A 32 -5.98 -18.69 -8.56
N TYR A 33 -6.30 -18.03 -9.66
CA TYR A 33 -6.63 -18.65 -10.93
C TYR A 33 -5.79 -18.02 -12.04
N SER A 34 -5.16 -18.82 -12.86
CA SER A 34 -4.44 -18.36 -14.05
C SER A 34 -4.69 -19.32 -15.20
N ALA A 35 -5.30 -18.83 -16.29
CA ALA A 35 -5.47 -19.60 -17.52
C ALA A 35 -4.12 -19.98 -18.15
N LYS A 36 -3.06 -19.22 -17.88
CA LYS A 36 -1.71 -19.44 -18.37
C LYS A 36 -0.83 -20.20 -17.38
N LEU A 37 -1.34 -20.60 -16.21
CA LEU A 37 -0.58 -21.22 -15.13
C LEU A 37 0.61 -20.35 -14.65
N GLN A 38 0.44 -19.04 -14.70
CA GLN A 38 1.43 -18.05 -14.25
C GLN A 38 1.01 -17.45 -12.93
N PHE A 39 1.28 -18.15 -11.86
CA PHE A 39 0.99 -17.71 -10.51
C PHE A 39 2.07 -16.75 -10.01
N GLU A 40 1.71 -15.88 -9.06
CA GLU A 40 2.60 -14.82 -8.60
C GLU A 40 3.18 -15.15 -7.23
N ASP A 41 4.51 -15.30 -7.16
CA ASP A 41 5.24 -15.57 -5.92
C ASP A 41 6.01 -14.34 -5.41
N ARG A 42 6.11 -13.28 -6.22
CA ARG A 42 6.75 -12.04 -5.78
C ARG A 42 5.91 -11.32 -4.73
N ALA A 43 6.57 -10.53 -3.89
CA ALA A 43 5.89 -9.65 -2.96
C ALA A 43 5.06 -8.59 -3.71
N SER A 44 3.89 -8.26 -3.17
CA SER A 44 3.08 -7.13 -3.61
C SER A 44 3.20 -5.97 -2.61
N PHE A 45 2.55 -4.85 -2.89
CA PHE A 45 2.47 -3.75 -1.94
C PHE A 45 1.68 -4.10 -0.67
N VAL A 46 0.84 -5.12 -0.71
CA VAL A 46 0.05 -5.55 0.45
C VAL A 46 0.68 -6.75 1.13
N VAL A 47 1.14 -7.74 0.38
CA VAL A 47 1.62 -9.01 0.93
C VAL A 47 3.09 -9.22 0.62
N ILE A 48 3.92 -9.20 1.65
CA ILE A 48 5.37 -9.35 1.55
C ILE A 48 5.88 -10.68 2.10
N ASN A 49 5.08 -11.39 2.88
CA ASN A 49 5.46 -12.63 3.51
C ASN A 49 4.34 -13.66 3.38
N ARG A 50 4.64 -14.78 2.71
CA ARG A 50 3.74 -15.95 2.63
C ARG A 50 4.35 -17.18 3.25
N HIS A 51 5.59 -17.11 3.71
CA HIS A 51 6.29 -18.22 4.36
C HIS A 51 5.93 -18.28 5.85
N LEU A 52 4.74 -18.79 6.11
CA LEU A 52 4.21 -18.99 7.46
C LEU A 52 4.29 -20.47 7.85
N PRO A 53 4.24 -20.79 9.14
CA PRO A 53 4.06 -22.17 9.57
C PRO A 53 2.84 -22.81 8.93
N VAL A 54 3.00 -23.97 8.35
CA VAL A 54 1.91 -24.66 7.64
C VAL A 54 0.87 -25.14 8.64
N PRO A 55 -0.40 -24.70 8.55
CA PRO A 55 -1.45 -25.19 9.43
C PRO A 55 -1.84 -26.62 9.10
N ASN A 56 -2.46 -27.30 10.05
CA ASN A 56 -3.06 -28.59 9.78
C ASN A 56 -4.27 -28.40 8.86
N PHE A 57 -4.28 -29.12 7.75
CA PHE A 57 -5.42 -29.18 6.86
C PHE A 57 -5.44 -30.49 6.09
N THR A 58 -6.60 -30.84 5.59
CA THR A 58 -6.80 -32.00 4.72
C THR A 58 -7.21 -31.54 3.33
N GLN A 59 -6.86 -32.34 2.31
CA GLN A 59 -7.32 -32.18 0.96
C GLN A 59 -7.92 -33.49 0.46
N GLU A 60 -9.06 -33.40 -0.18
CA GLU A 60 -9.78 -34.56 -0.69
C GLU A 60 -10.52 -34.18 -1.97
N GLU A 61 -10.46 -35.03 -2.98
CA GLU A 61 -11.31 -34.94 -4.15
C GLU A 61 -12.43 -35.98 -4.06
N ARG A 62 -13.66 -35.54 -4.15
CA ARG A 62 -14.83 -36.41 -4.19
C ARG A 62 -15.99 -35.76 -4.92
N ASP A 63 -16.76 -36.56 -5.62
CA ASP A 63 -17.98 -36.13 -6.32
C ASP A 63 -17.80 -34.93 -7.25
N GLY A 64 -16.61 -34.81 -7.86
CA GLY A 64 -16.29 -33.70 -8.77
C GLY A 64 -15.84 -32.42 -8.09
N TYR A 65 -15.57 -32.44 -6.78
CA TYR A 65 -15.11 -31.28 -6.00
C TYR A 65 -13.79 -31.56 -5.29
N LEU A 66 -12.99 -30.50 -5.16
CA LEU A 66 -11.87 -30.44 -4.22
C LEU A 66 -12.36 -29.86 -2.89
N TYR A 67 -12.02 -30.52 -1.80
CA TYR A 67 -12.28 -30.04 -0.43
C TYR A 67 -10.95 -29.78 0.26
N LEU A 68 -10.77 -28.54 0.74
CA LEU A 68 -9.68 -28.15 1.63
C LEU A 68 -10.30 -27.80 2.98
N THR A 69 -9.94 -28.55 4.02
CA THR A 69 -10.53 -28.39 5.35
C THR A 69 -9.45 -28.10 6.37
N THR A 70 -9.57 -26.98 7.06
CA THR A 70 -8.78 -26.61 8.24
C THR A 70 -9.63 -26.76 9.49
N ASP A 71 -9.09 -26.45 10.67
CA ASP A 71 -9.88 -26.42 11.91
C ASP A 71 -11.00 -25.38 11.91
N LYS A 72 -10.93 -24.38 11.01
CA LYS A 72 -11.84 -23.23 10.98
C LYS A 72 -12.64 -23.10 9.70
N LEU A 73 -12.13 -23.58 8.57
CA LEU A 73 -12.69 -23.37 7.24
C LEU A 73 -12.89 -24.69 6.51
N GLU A 74 -13.93 -24.75 5.69
CA GLU A 74 -14.08 -25.75 4.65
C GLU A 74 -14.22 -25.04 3.30
N LEU A 75 -13.22 -25.21 2.44
CA LEU A 75 -13.24 -24.74 1.06
C LEU A 75 -13.72 -25.89 0.16
N ARG A 76 -14.69 -25.61 -0.71
CA ARG A 76 -15.15 -26.52 -1.74
C ARG A 76 -15.00 -25.86 -3.11
N TYR A 77 -14.33 -26.52 -4.04
CA TYR A 77 -14.11 -26.05 -5.39
C TYR A 77 -14.53 -27.12 -6.41
N LYS A 78 -15.38 -26.72 -7.37
CA LYS A 78 -15.78 -27.59 -8.48
C LYS A 78 -14.66 -27.74 -9.47
N LEU A 79 -14.15 -28.97 -9.62
CA LEU A 79 -12.99 -29.28 -10.45
C LEU A 79 -13.15 -28.80 -11.89
N GLY A 80 -12.08 -28.21 -12.43
CA GLY A 80 -12.01 -27.78 -13.82
C GLY A 80 -12.81 -26.53 -14.17
N THR A 81 -13.37 -25.80 -13.19
CA THR A 81 -14.17 -24.62 -13.45
C THR A 81 -13.43 -23.31 -13.17
N TYR A 82 -13.96 -22.22 -13.74
CA TYR A 82 -13.62 -20.88 -13.33
C TYR A 82 -14.25 -20.59 -11.95
N PRO A 83 -13.51 -20.04 -10.98
CA PRO A 83 -13.97 -19.97 -9.60
C PRO A 83 -15.15 -19.03 -9.37
N VAL A 84 -15.31 -18.02 -10.22
CA VAL A 84 -16.45 -17.09 -10.17
C VAL A 84 -17.57 -17.62 -11.02
N SER A 85 -18.76 -17.79 -10.45
CA SER A 85 -19.94 -18.21 -11.18
C SER A 85 -21.12 -17.28 -10.92
N ASN A 86 -22.06 -17.25 -11.86
CA ASN A 86 -23.30 -16.48 -11.71
C ASN A 86 -24.36 -17.21 -10.88
N ASP A 87 -24.18 -18.50 -10.62
CA ASP A 87 -25.08 -19.30 -9.80
C ASP A 87 -24.74 -19.16 -8.32
N ARG A 88 -25.49 -18.34 -7.60
CA ARG A 88 -25.31 -18.09 -6.18
C ARG A 88 -25.82 -19.24 -5.29
N CYS A 89 -26.69 -20.08 -5.82
CA CYS A 89 -27.21 -21.24 -5.10
C CYS A 89 -26.27 -22.44 -5.16
N ASN A 90 -25.45 -22.52 -6.20
CA ASN A 90 -24.45 -23.57 -6.40
C ASN A 90 -23.15 -22.98 -6.97
N PRO A 91 -22.40 -22.22 -6.17
CA PRO A 91 -21.17 -21.58 -6.63
C PRO A 91 -20.08 -22.60 -6.95
N ASN A 92 -19.23 -22.30 -7.94
CA ASN A 92 -18.09 -23.13 -8.28
C ASN A 92 -17.04 -23.18 -7.16
N LEU A 93 -16.95 -22.14 -6.38
CA LEU A 93 -16.06 -22.03 -5.21
C LEU A 93 -16.84 -21.44 -4.05
N GLN A 94 -16.74 -22.08 -2.89
CA GLN A 94 -17.28 -21.54 -1.65
C GLN A 94 -16.40 -21.89 -0.46
N ILE A 95 -16.49 -21.08 0.57
CA ILE A 95 -15.88 -21.36 1.87
C ILE A 95 -16.96 -21.25 2.94
N THR A 96 -17.03 -22.28 3.79
CA THR A 96 -17.95 -22.36 4.90
C THR A 96 -17.16 -22.19 6.20
N LEU A 97 -17.72 -21.41 7.12
CA LEU A 97 -17.16 -21.17 8.44
C LEU A 97 -18.26 -21.03 9.50
N ASP A 98 -17.91 -21.24 10.74
CA ASP A 98 -18.76 -20.96 11.89
C ASP A 98 -18.52 -19.52 12.37
N VAL A 99 -19.59 -18.75 12.53
CA VAL A 99 -19.58 -17.41 13.12
C VAL A 99 -20.52 -17.40 14.30
N ASN A 100 -19.98 -17.52 15.51
CA ASN A 100 -20.74 -17.57 16.76
C ASN A 100 -21.84 -18.63 16.77
N GLY A 101 -21.54 -19.84 16.29
CA GLY A 101 -22.48 -20.97 16.25
C GLY A 101 -23.41 -20.96 15.04
N VAL A 102 -23.29 -20.03 14.13
CA VAL A 102 -24.07 -19.95 12.89
C VAL A 102 -23.17 -20.22 11.70
N GLU A 103 -23.60 -21.10 10.81
CA GLU A 103 -22.89 -21.36 9.56
C GLU A 103 -23.00 -20.17 8.63
N GLU A 104 -21.85 -19.67 8.17
CA GLU A 104 -21.71 -18.65 7.13
C GLU A 104 -21.05 -19.27 5.91
N VAL A 105 -21.56 -18.94 4.72
CA VAL A 105 -21.01 -19.40 3.45
C VAL A 105 -20.60 -18.20 2.61
N TRP A 106 -19.34 -18.16 2.21
CA TRP A 106 -18.80 -17.18 1.29
C TRP A 106 -18.58 -17.82 -0.09
N TYR A 107 -18.76 -17.01 -1.12
CA TYR A 107 -18.36 -17.31 -2.50
C TYR A 107 -17.82 -16.04 -3.18
N PRO A 108 -16.98 -16.14 -4.21
CA PRO A 108 -16.45 -14.98 -4.91
C PRO A 108 -17.57 -14.08 -5.45
N GLY A 109 -17.47 -12.79 -5.15
CA GLY A 109 -18.48 -11.79 -5.52
C GLY A 109 -19.61 -11.59 -4.51
N LYS A 110 -19.68 -12.39 -3.44
CA LYS A 110 -20.66 -12.15 -2.38
C LYS A 110 -20.45 -10.78 -1.74
N GLN A 111 -21.54 -10.03 -1.62
CA GLN A 111 -21.50 -8.70 -1.01
C GLN A 111 -21.43 -8.78 0.52
N ASP A 112 -20.73 -7.84 1.09
CA ASP A 112 -20.61 -7.66 2.55
C ASP A 112 -21.24 -6.32 2.97
N PRO A 113 -22.54 -6.31 3.39
CA PRO A 113 -23.19 -5.09 3.82
C PRO A 113 -22.85 -4.67 5.26
N TYR A 114 -22.15 -5.52 6.00
CA TYR A 114 -21.86 -5.34 7.43
C TYR A 114 -20.40 -5.18 7.74
N ASN A 115 -19.60 -4.81 6.74
CA ASN A 115 -18.18 -4.51 6.93
C ASN A 115 -18.03 -3.32 7.88
N LEU A 116 -17.08 -3.42 8.80
CA LEU A 116 -16.84 -2.36 9.78
C LEU A 116 -16.14 -1.15 9.17
N LYS A 117 -15.71 -1.27 7.90
CA LYS A 117 -15.02 -0.20 7.20
C LYS A 117 -13.72 0.18 7.90
N GLY A 118 -13.21 1.35 7.69
CA GLY A 118 -12.13 1.87 8.50
C GLY A 118 -11.06 2.61 7.74
N THR A 119 -11.11 2.64 6.43
CA THR A 119 -10.09 3.32 5.65
C THR A 119 -10.66 4.14 4.52
N THR A 120 -9.93 5.18 4.17
CA THR A 120 -10.08 5.96 2.97
C THR A 120 -8.70 6.30 2.44
N ARG A 121 -8.59 6.57 1.16
CA ARG A 121 -7.31 6.92 0.52
C ARG A 121 -6.87 8.34 0.84
N THR A 122 -7.83 9.21 1.05
CA THR A 122 -7.59 10.62 1.32
C THR A 122 -8.70 11.20 2.17
N LEU A 123 -8.36 12.21 2.95
CA LEU A 123 -9.31 13.08 3.64
C LEU A 123 -9.53 14.39 2.87
N ASP A 124 -8.83 14.59 1.76
CA ASP A 124 -9.04 15.74 0.89
C ASP A 124 -10.41 15.64 0.22
N ARG A 125 -11.14 16.72 0.29
CA ARG A 125 -12.49 16.82 -0.24
C ARG A 125 -12.64 18.04 -1.15
N ALA A 126 -13.53 17.92 -2.12
CA ALA A 126 -13.98 19.09 -2.84
C ALA A 126 -14.78 20.01 -1.90
N GLU A 127 -14.73 21.31 -2.14
CA GLU A 127 -15.50 22.28 -1.37
C GLU A 127 -16.99 21.93 -1.42
N GLY A 128 -17.63 21.90 -0.25
CA GLY A 128 -19.03 21.53 -0.11
C GLY A 128 -19.34 20.05 0.11
N ASP A 129 -18.37 19.16 -0.01
CA ASP A 129 -18.54 17.75 0.32
C ASP A 129 -18.73 17.58 1.83
N VAL A 130 -19.76 16.83 2.21
CA VAL A 130 -20.11 16.63 3.62
C VAL A 130 -19.73 15.25 4.15
N ARG A 131 -19.39 14.30 3.28
CA ARG A 131 -19.08 12.91 3.65
C ARG A 131 -17.94 12.34 2.82
N GLU A 132 -17.08 11.59 3.49
CA GLU A 132 -16.12 10.69 2.87
C GLU A 132 -16.62 9.26 2.99
N TRP A 133 -16.63 8.52 1.87
CA TRP A 133 -17.02 7.13 1.86
C TRP A 133 -15.83 6.25 2.25
N LEU A 134 -15.99 5.54 3.35
CA LEU A 134 -14.98 4.58 3.80
C LEU A 134 -15.07 3.30 2.97
N GLU A 135 -13.91 2.76 2.60
CA GLU A 135 -13.81 1.48 1.91
C GLU A 135 -13.94 0.31 2.90
N ASN A 136 -14.21 -0.89 2.38
CA ASN A 136 -14.22 -2.09 3.19
C ASN A 136 -12.85 -2.36 3.75
N GLY A 137 -12.79 -2.68 5.04
CA GLY A 137 -11.60 -3.09 5.77
C GLY A 137 -11.56 -4.59 5.98
N LEU A 138 -10.66 -5.02 6.84
CA LEU A 138 -10.39 -6.44 7.13
C LEU A 138 -11.38 -7.06 8.12
N LEU A 139 -12.22 -6.26 8.74
CA LEU A 139 -13.14 -6.68 9.80
C LEU A 139 -14.58 -6.50 9.36
N SER A 140 -15.40 -7.51 9.62
CA SER A 140 -16.82 -7.47 9.28
C SER A 140 -17.66 -8.29 10.26
N ARG A 141 -18.89 -7.85 10.48
CA ARG A 141 -19.87 -8.60 11.27
C ARG A 141 -20.28 -9.92 10.61
N VAL A 142 -20.13 -10.02 9.29
CA VAL A 142 -20.38 -11.30 8.57
C VAL A 142 -19.35 -12.36 8.91
N GLY A 143 -18.23 -12.01 9.53
CA GLY A 143 -17.20 -12.93 9.97
C GLY A 143 -16.14 -13.30 8.95
N TRP A 144 -16.14 -12.64 7.77
CA TRP A 144 -15.12 -12.80 6.74
C TRP A 144 -14.80 -11.47 6.07
N ALA A 145 -13.63 -11.43 5.48
CA ALA A 145 -13.19 -10.34 4.59
C ALA A 145 -12.33 -10.91 3.47
N VAL A 146 -12.20 -10.18 2.38
CA VAL A 146 -11.40 -10.57 1.22
C VAL A 146 -10.45 -9.44 0.86
N ILE A 147 -9.17 -9.78 0.67
CA ILE A 147 -8.19 -8.90 0.05
C ILE A 147 -8.10 -9.32 -1.42
N ASP A 148 -8.58 -8.48 -2.32
CA ASP A 148 -8.44 -8.70 -3.76
C ASP A 148 -7.22 -7.94 -4.27
N GLU A 149 -6.15 -8.66 -4.58
CA GLU A 149 -4.90 -8.08 -5.10
C GLU A 149 -5.03 -7.60 -6.55
N ARG A 150 -6.13 -7.93 -7.18
CA ARG A 150 -6.43 -7.56 -8.56
C ARG A 150 -7.44 -6.44 -8.72
N GLU A 151 -8.06 -6.01 -7.64
CA GLU A 151 -9.04 -4.93 -7.73
C GLU A 151 -8.42 -3.73 -8.47
N PRO A 152 -8.94 -3.35 -9.64
CA PRO A 152 -8.38 -2.24 -10.40
C PRO A 152 -8.57 -0.96 -9.60
N ARG A 153 -7.51 -0.14 -9.56
CA ARG A 153 -7.60 1.21 -9.02
C ARG A 153 -8.51 2.06 -9.89
N LYS A 154 -8.92 3.23 -9.41
CA LYS A 154 -9.76 4.18 -10.16
C LYS A 154 -9.17 4.56 -11.51
N ASP A 155 -7.85 4.53 -11.65
CA ASP A 155 -7.13 4.78 -12.90
C ASP A 155 -7.02 3.55 -13.82
N GLY A 156 -7.59 2.41 -13.41
CA GLY A 156 -7.54 1.15 -14.16
C GLY A 156 -6.25 0.34 -13.97
N SER A 157 -5.29 0.84 -13.18
CA SER A 157 -4.06 0.10 -12.90
C SER A 157 -4.31 -1.06 -11.95
N LEU A 158 -3.57 -2.16 -12.13
CA LEU A 158 -3.60 -3.31 -11.23
C LEU A 158 -2.59 -3.15 -10.10
N SER A 159 -2.69 -4.02 -9.08
CA SER A 159 -1.66 -4.16 -8.06
C SER A 159 -0.31 -4.48 -8.68
N LEU A 160 0.71 -3.79 -8.23
CA LEU A 160 2.08 -3.98 -8.70
C LEU A 160 2.84 -4.90 -7.76
N MET A 161 3.78 -5.64 -8.34
CA MET A 161 4.70 -6.52 -7.63
C MET A 161 6.03 -5.82 -7.42
N PHE A 162 6.74 -6.20 -6.36
CA PHE A 162 8.14 -5.81 -6.21
C PHE A 162 9.03 -6.72 -7.05
N GLU A 163 9.92 -6.11 -7.80
CA GLU A 163 10.95 -6.79 -8.58
C GLU A 163 12.33 -6.36 -8.10
N ARG A 164 13.19 -7.34 -7.85
CA ARG A 164 14.55 -7.07 -7.36
C ARG A 164 15.38 -6.41 -8.46
N ASP A 165 15.98 -5.27 -8.12
CA ASP A 165 16.95 -4.63 -8.99
C ASP A 165 18.31 -5.32 -8.88
N THR A 166 18.77 -5.94 -9.99
CA THR A 166 20.08 -6.60 -10.08
C THR A 166 21.21 -5.64 -10.43
N ASN A 167 20.92 -4.37 -10.72
CA ASN A 167 21.91 -3.34 -11.07
C ASN A 167 22.40 -2.51 -9.88
N GLY A 168 22.04 -2.92 -8.65
CA GLY A 168 22.48 -2.26 -7.42
C GLY A 168 21.67 -1.03 -7.02
N GLY A 169 20.54 -0.78 -7.65
CA GLY A 169 19.55 0.21 -7.25
C GLY A 169 18.60 -0.30 -6.19
N MET A 170 17.46 0.36 -6.08
CA MET A 170 16.36 -0.06 -5.21
C MET A 170 15.49 -1.10 -5.93
N ASP A 171 14.88 -2.00 -5.17
CA ASP A 171 13.83 -2.85 -5.71
C ASP A 171 12.72 -1.98 -6.29
N TRP A 172 12.22 -2.35 -7.46
CA TRP A 172 11.27 -1.56 -8.21
C TRP A 172 9.96 -2.33 -8.40
N VAL A 173 9.01 -1.70 -9.05
CA VAL A 173 7.68 -2.28 -9.28
C VAL A 173 7.59 -2.88 -10.68
N ALA A 174 6.88 -3.99 -10.76
CA ALA A 174 6.56 -4.64 -12.02
C ALA A 174 5.09 -5.05 -12.05
N GLN A 175 4.56 -5.23 -13.26
CA GLN A 175 3.22 -5.80 -13.41
C GLN A 175 3.23 -7.29 -13.07
N ARG A 176 2.04 -7.81 -12.76
CA ARG A 176 1.85 -9.26 -12.61
C ARG A 176 2.26 -10.01 -13.87
N LYS A 177 2.72 -11.25 -13.67
CA LYS A 177 3.02 -12.17 -14.79
C LYS A 177 1.79 -12.41 -15.66
N ASP A 178 0.63 -12.64 -15.04
CA ASP A 178 -0.66 -12.78 -15.71
C ASP A 178 -1.62 -11.70 -15.20
N THR A 179 -1.85 -10.68 -16.00
CA THR A 179 -2.73 -9.56 -15.65
C THR A 179 -4.22 -9.94 -15.62
N ALA A 180 -4.57 -11.09 -16.19
CA ALA A 180 -5.94 -11.64 -16.15
C ALA A 180 -6.16 -12.64 -15.00
N ALA A 181 -5.11 -13.00 -14.24
CA ALA A 181 -5.22 -13.93 -13.13
C ALA A 181 -6.13 -13.40 -12.01
N LEU A 182 -6.81 -14.28 -11.30
CA LEU A 182 -7.41 -13.96 -10.01
C LEU A 182 -6.38 -14.19 -8.90
N ASP A 183 -6.37 -13.33 -7.91
CA ASP A 183 -5.51 -13.44 -6.74
C ASP A 183 -6.16 -12.73 -5.56
N MET A 184 -6.68 -13.51 -4.64
CA MET A 184 -7.38 -13.01 -3.47
C MET A 184 -7.01 -13.77 -2.22
N TYR A 185 -7.14 -13.11 -1.08
CA TYR A 185 -6.93 -13.70 0.24
C TYR A 185 -8.26 -13.69 0.98
N PHE A 186 -8.79 -14.88 1.25
CA PHE A 186 -9.96 -15.04 2.10
C PHE A 186 -9.53 -15.09 3.55
N MET A 187 -10.14 -14.26 4.39
CA MET A 187 -9.91 -14.17 5.82
C MET A 187 -11.21 -14.48 6.56
N GLY A 188 -11.29 -15.68 7.13
CA GLY A 188 -12.48 -16.16 7.83
C GLY A 188 -12.26 -16.30 9.33
N TYR A 189 -12.07 -15.17 10.02
CA TYR A 189 -11.77 -15.12 11.45
C TYR A 189 -13.00 -15.05 12.35
N GLY A 190 -14.20 -15.09 11.78
CA GLY A 190 -15.43 -14.86 12.55
C GLY A 190 -15.38 -13.46 13.19
N HIS A 191 -15.65 -13.39 14.49
CA HIS A 191 -15.53 -12.14 15.26
C HIS A 191 -14.24 -12.06 16.08
N ASP A 192 -13.27 -12.91 15.83
CA ASP A 192 -11.92 -12.78 16.41
C ASP A 192 -11.11 -11.72 15.63
N TYR A 193 -11.51 -10.48 15.80
CA TYR A 193 -10.95 -9.34 15.06
C TYR A 193 -9.47 -9.11 15.40
N LYS A 194 -9.07 -9.34 16.64
CA LYS A 194 -7.67 -9.18 17.05
C LYS A 194 -6.77 -10.18 16.33
N LYS A 195 -7.23 -11.43 16.21
CA LYS A 195 -6.49 -12.46 15.47
C LYS A 195 -6.41 -12.13 13.98
N ALA A 196 -7.49 -11.64 13.39
CA ALA A 196 -7.50 -11.21 12.00
C ALA A 196 -6.44 -10.13 11.73
N LEU A 197 -6.37 -9.10 12.56
CA LEU A 197 -5.35 -8.04 12.44
C LEU A 197 -3.94 -8.57 12.72
N GLY A 198 -3.77 -9.41 13.72
CA GLY A 198 -2.48 -10.02 14.05
C GLY A 198 -1.94 -10.89 12.91
N ASP A 199 -2.77 -11.74 12.32
CA ASP A 199 -2.39 -12.59 11.21
C ASP A 199 -2.17 -11.77 9.92
N PHE A 200 -2.95 -10.71 9.70
CA PHE A 200 -2.69 -9.79 8.60
C PHE A 200 -1.29 -9.17 8.68
N THR A 201 -0.84 -8.75 9.87
CA THR A 201 0.52 -8.20 10.02
C THR A 201 1.62 -9.23 9.75
N LYS A 202 1.33 -10.52 9.84
CA LYS A 202 2.29 -11.58 9.47
C LYS A 202 2.54 -11.61 7.97
N ILE A 203 1.53 -11.35 7.15
CA ILE A 203 1.65 -11.33 5.69
C ILE A 203 2.00 -9.95 5.13
N ALA A 204 1.48 -8.89 5.73
CA ALA A 204 1.68 -7.51 5.27
C ALA A 204 2.89 -6.80 5.90
N GLY A 205 3.47 -7.41 6.93
CA GLY A 205 4.50 -6.79 7.75
C GLY A 205 3.93 -6.00 8.93
N LYS A 206 4.79 -5.74 9.89
CA LYS A 206 4.42 -4.98 11.09
C LYS A 206 4.28 -3.50 10.74
N ILE A 207 3.28 -2.86 11.33
CA ILE A 207 3.14 -1.40 11.26
C ILE A 207 4.29 -0.79 12.07
N PRO A 208 5.16 0.04 11.45
CA PRO A 208 6.23 0.70 12.19
C PRO A 208 5.65 1.70 13.19
N LEU A 209 6.21 1.72 14.39
CA LEU A 209 5.87 2.73 15.38
C LEU A 209 6.63 4.03 15.03
N PRO A 210 5.93 5.12 14.68
CA PRO A 210 6.59 6.36 14.37
C PRO A 210 7.11 7.05 15.64
N PRO A 211 8.04 8.00 15.51
CA PRO A 211 8.46 8.84 16.64
C PRO A 211 7.28 9.60 17.28
N LEU A 212 7.37 9.86 18.56
CA LEU A 212 6.27 10.45 19.34
C LEU A 212 5.80 11.80 18.77
N TYR A 213 6.71 12.61 18.27
CA TYR A 213 6.38 13.93 17.72
C TYR A 213 5.41 13.89 16.54
N VAL A 214 5.35 12.75 15.82
CA VAL A 214 4.43 12.56 14.69
C VAL A 214 2.96 12.67 15.14
N PHE A 215 2.67 12.33 16.38
CA PHE A 215 1.33 12.44 16.96
C PHE A 215 1.02 13.81 17.57
N GLY A 216 1.96 14.74 17.50
CA GLY A 216 1.81 16.10 18.00
C GLY A 216 1.13 17.04 17.01
N TYR A 217 1.24 18.33 17.25
CA TYR A 217 0.64 19.36 16.40
C TYR A 217 1.55 19.68 15.20
N TRP A 218 0.98 19.63 14.02
CA TRP A 218 1.60 19.99 12.75
C TRP A 218 0.99 21.28 12.23
N TYR A 219 1.83 22.31 12.05
CA TYR A 219 1.40 23.49 11.31
C TYR A 219 1.69 23.29 9.83
N SER A 220 0.66 23.35 9.01
CA SER A 220 0.75 23.32 7.55
C SER A 220 -0.29 24.26 6.95
N LYS A 221 0.11 25.03 5.96
CA LYS A 221 -0.82 25.89 5.24
C LYS A 221 -0.43 26.03 3.77
N PHE A 222 -1.39 25.82 2.89
CA PHE A 222 -1.28 26.05 1.47
C PHE A 222 -1.18 27.56 1.18
N GLN A 223 0.00 28.10 1.34
CA GLN A 223 0.29 29.52 1.17
C GLN A 223 1.77 29.71 0.85
N ARG A 224 2.06 30.72 0.03
CA ARG A 224 3.43 31.18 -0.21
C ARG A 224 3.95 31.90 1.03
N TYR A 225 5.06 31.42 1.56
CA TYR A 225 5.76 32.02 2.69
C TYR A 225 7.21 32.32 2.35
N THR A 226 7.75 33.38 2.97
CA THR A 226 9.20 33.56 3.09
C THR A 226 9.71 32.86 4.36
N GLU A 227 11.04 32.70 4.43
CA GLU A 227 11.68 32.24 5.66
C GLU A 227 11.29 33.12 6.87
N GLN A 228 11.25 34.43 6.68
CA GLN A 228 10.86 35.36 7.75
C GLN A 228 9.42 35.19 8.19
N ASP A 229 8.50 34.98 7.24
CA ASP A 229 7.09 34.71 7.57
C ASP A 229 6.98 33.45 8.44
N MET A 230 7.71 32.39 8.11
CA MET A 230 7.71 31.15 8.88
C MET A 230 8.31 31.35 10.28
N ARG A 231 9.39 32.14 10.41
CA ARG A 231 9.97 32.51 11.69
C ARG A 231 8.96 33.28 12.56
N ASP A 232 8.26 34.22 11.97
CA ASP A 232 7.25 35.02 12.66
C ASP A 232 6.08 34.16 13.16
N ILE A 233 5.63 33.20 12.34
CA ILE A 233 4.57 32.25 12.73
C ILE A 233 5.02 31.39 13.92
N VAL A 234 6.22 30.83 13.86
CA VAL A 234 6.76 30.02 14.98
C VAL A 234 6.88 30.85 16.25
N ASN A 235 7.42 32.07 16.14
CA ASN A 235 7.54 32.97 17.27
C ASN A 235 6.18 33.33 17.89
N GLU A 236 5.17 33.60 17.07
CA GLU A 236 3.80 33.88 17.52
C GLU A 236 3.20 32.68 18.26
N ILE A 237 3.34 31.48 17.72
CA ILE A 237 2.85 30.24 18.34
C ILE A 237 3.53 30.01 19.68
N ARG A 238 4.85 30.19 19.75
CA ARG A 238 5.63 30.04 21.00
C ARG A 238 5.29 31.11 22.03
N SER A 239 5.06 32.35 21.60
CA SER A 239 4.69 33.44 22.51
C SER A 239 3.34 33.24 23.21
N ARG A 240 2.49 32.39 22.62
CA ARG A 240 1.17 32.03 23.17
C ARG A 240 1.17 30.69 23.91
N ASP A 241 2.34 30.11 24.16
CA ASP A 241 2.49 28.78 24.80
C ASP A 241 1.70 27.66 24.12
N ILE A 242 1.51 27.76 22.81
CA ILE A 242 0.82 26.73 22.03
C ILE A 242 1.83 25.62 21.72
N PRO A 243 1.56 24.36 22.11
CA PRO A 243 2.41 23.24 21.74
C PRO A 243 2.43 23.05 20.22
N MET A 244 3.63 22.85 19.67
CA MET A 244 3.83 22.54 18.26
C MET A 244 5.04 21.61 18.13
N ASP A 245 4.95 20.62 17.24
CA ASP A 245 5.96 19.58 17.07
C ASP A 245 6.55 19.57 15.66
N VAL A 246 5.77 19.91 14.65
CA VAL A 246 6.19 19.87 13.26
C VAL A 246 5.77 21.11 12.50
N LEU A 247 6.72 21.74 11.80
CA LEU A 247 6.46 22.77 10.82
C LEU A 247 6.56 22.17 9.42
N VAL A 248 5.48 22.26 8.66
CA VAL A 248 5.47 21.88 7.23
C VAL A 248 5.74 23.13 6.39
N ILE A 249 6.75 23.06 5.53
CA ILE A 249 7.00 24.09 4.52
C ILE A 249 6.34 23.61 3.24
N ASP A 250 5.18 24.16 2.94
CA ASP A 250 4.29 23.67 1.89
C ASP A 250 4.68 24.22 0.51
N MET A 251 4.24 25.44 0.19
CA MET A 251 4.40 26.01 -1.14
C MET A 251 5.71 26.78 -1.30
N ASP A 252 6.19 26.76 -2.52
CA ASP A 252 7.23 27.67 -3.04
C ASP A 252 8.57 27.62 -2.28
N TRP A 253 8.77 26.57 -1.48
CA TRP A 253 10.09 26.34 -0.88
C TRP A 253 11.15 26.05 -1.95
N HIS A 254 10.73 25.48 -3.09
CA HIS A 254 11.60 25.09 -4.19
C HIS A 254 11.46 26.02 -5.40
N ARG A 255 12.49 26.03 -6.24
CA ARG A 255 12.41 26.61 -7.57
C ARG A 255 11.52 25.75 -8.47
N ASN A 256 10.92 26.37 -9.48
CA ASN A 256 10.27 25.63 -10.55
C ASN A 256 11.32 24.80 -11.32
N GLY A 257 11.20 23.47 -11.27
CA GLY A 257 12.18 22.56 -11.84
C GLY A 257 12.38 22.71 -13.33
N LYS A 258 11.29 22.90 -14.10
CA LYS A 258 11.32 22.97 -15.56
C LYS A 258 11.95 24.25 -16.09
N THR A 259 11.55 25.38 -15.58
CA THR A 259 12.03 26.67 -16.05
C THR A 259 13.16 27.26 -15.21
N GLY A 260 13.36 26.75 -13.99
CA GLY A 260 14.23 27.34 -12.99
C GLY A 260 13.67 28.64 -12.41
N SER A 261 12.40 28.95 -12.65
CA SER A 261 11.72 30.12 -12.12
C SER A 261 11.45 30.00 -10.63
N THR A 262 11.22 31.12 -9.98
CA THR A 262 10.82 31.20 -8.56
C THR A 262 9.38 31.67 -8.41
N ASP A 263 8.60 31.67 -9.49
CA ASP A 263 7.22 32.16 -9.48
C ASP A 263 6.18 31.14 -8.98
N GLY A 264 6.59 29.88 -8.75
CA GLY A 264 5.71 28.84 -8.21
C GLY A 264 4.65 28.35 -9.19
N THR A 265 4.84 28.52 -10.50
CA THR A 265 3.87 28.09 -11.52
C THR A 265 3.87 26.58 -11.79
N GLU A 266 4.89 25.88 -11.35
CA GLU A 266 5.00 24.42 -11.47
C GLU A 266 5.15 23.76 -10.09
N TRP A 267 4.54 22.59 -9.95
CA TRP A 267 4.49 21.88 -8.68
C TRP A 267 5.75 21.08 -8.38
N THR A 268 6.40 20.52 -9.39
CA THR A 268 7.59 19.70 -9.22
C THR A 268 8.84 20.56 -9.07
N GLY A 269 9.63 20.33 -8.05
CA GLY A 269 10.90 20.99 -7.82
C GLY A 269 11.65 20.36 -6.65
N TRP A 270 13.00 20.44 -6.71
CA TRP A 270 13.91 19.76 -5.79
C TRP A 270 14.96 20.69 -5.17
N SER A 271 15.05 21.91 -5.67
CA SER A 271 16.09 22.88 -5.29
C SER A 271 15.46 24.05 -4.55
N TRP A 272 16.10 24.48 -3.48
CA TRP A 272 15.61 25.60 -2.68
C TRP A 272 15.41 26.88 -3.49
N ASN A 273 14.28 27.52 -3.26
CA ASN A 273 14.01 28.88 -3.72
C ASN A 273 14.68 29.86 -2.76
N LYS A 274 15.91 30.27 -3.07
CA LYS A 274 16.69 31.15 -2.21
C LYS A 274 16.21 32.61 -2.20
N ALA A 275 15.30 32.98 -3.09
CA ALA A 275 14.63 34.28 -3.01
C ALA A 275 13.66 34.34 -1.81
N LEU A 276 13.01 33.21 -1.50
CA LEU A 276 12.11 33.11 -0.36
C LEU A 276 12.80 32.55 0.90
N PHE A 277 13.70 31.59 0.72
CA PHE A 277 14.46 30.93 1.79
C PHE A 277 15.96 31.13 1.52
N PRO A 278 16.52 32.30 1.91
CA PRO A 278 17.91 32.64 1.55
C PRO A 278 18.96 31.79 2.25
N ASP A 279 18.65 31.27 3.46
CA ASP A 279 19.53 30.40 4.23
C ASP A 279 18.76 29.18 4.75
N PRO A 280 18.46 28.19 3.90
CA PRO A 280 17.68 27.02 4.32
C PRO A 280 18.34 26.25 5.46
N ALA A 281 19.66 26.06 5.43
CA ALA A 281 20.38 25.32 6.45
C ALA A 281 20.28 26.02 7.81
N GLY A 282 20.51 27.33 7.86
CA GLY A 282 20.37 28.12 9.09
C GLY A 282 18.95 28.12 9.62
N PHE A 283 17.97 28.19 8.74
CA PHE A 283 16.54 28.12 9.10
C PHE A 283 16.17 26.76 9.73
N ILE A 284 16.57 25.67 9.10
CA ILE A 284 16.32 24.33 9.64
C ILE A 284 17.03 24.11 10.98
N SER A 285 18.28 24.57 11.12
CA SER A 285 19.00 24.52 12.40
C SER A 285 18.28 25.32 13.48
N TRP A 286 17.77 26.49 13.18
CA TRP A 286 16.98 27.29 14.12
C TRP A 286 15.71 26.56 14.57
N LEU A 287 15.00 25.91 13.63
CA LEU A 287 13.81 25.12 13.96
C LEU A 287 14.15 23.95 14.89
N HIS A 288 15.19 23.20 14.59
CA HIS A 288 15.59 22.02 15.35
C HIS A 288 16.19 22.39 16.70
N ASP A 289 17.19 23.26 16.70
CA ASP A 289 18.07 23.48 17.87
C ASP A 289 17.50 24.50 18.85
N GLU A 290 16.83 25.54 18.35
CA GLU A 290 16.28 26.62 19.20
C GLU A 290 14.79 26.45 19.45
N GLN A 291 14.02 25.97 18.47
CA GLN A 291 12.56 25.85 18.60
C GLN A 291 12.09 24.44 18.97
N ASN A 292 12.99 23.46 18.96
CA ASN A 292 12.66 22.05 19.19
C ASN A 292 11.51 21.55 18.30
N LEU A 293 11.58 21.92 17.01
CA LEU A 293 10.62 21.53 15.99
C LEU A 293 11.26 20.59 14.99
N ASN A 294 10.51 19.60 14.54
CA ASN A 294 10.81 18.88 13.33
C ASN A 294 10.20 19.61 12.14
N THR A 295 10.76 19.41 10.96
CA THR A 295 10.23 20.02 9.73
C THR A 295 10.20 19.04 8.59
N THR A 296 9.29 19.26 7.67
CA THR A 296 9.18 18.52 6.42
C THR A 296 8.78 19.45 5.29
N LEU A 297 9.04 19.01 4.09
CA LEU A 297 8.73 19.76 2.87
C LEU A 297 7.58 19.06 2.13
N ASN A 298 6.67 19.85 1.59
CA ASN A 298 5.69 19.33 0.65
C ASN A 298 6.37 19.11 -0.70
N LEU A 299 6.23 17.93 -1.28
CA LEU A 299 6.94 17.51 -2.48
C LEU A 299 5.97 16.93 -3.50
N HIS A 300 6.11 17.36 -4.75
CA HIS A 300 5.30 16.89 -5.89
C HIS A 300 6.25 16.33 -6.97
N PRO A 301 6.65 15.06 -6.90
CA PRO A 301 7.69 14.51 -7.77
C PRO A 301 7.20 14.06 -9.16
N ALA A 302 5.97 14.36 -9.54
CA ALA A 302 5.29 13.76 -10.69
C ALA A 302 6.02 13.95 -12.03
N ASP A 303 6.68 15.09 -12.22
CA ASP A 303 7.34 15.42 -13.49
C ASP A 303 8.84 15.03 -13.51
N GLY A 304 9.31 14.33 -12.47
CA GLY A 304 10.69 13.88 -12.40
C GLY A 304 11.68 14.95 -11.94
N VAL A 305 12.91 14.90 -12.44
CA VAL A 305 13.98 15.82 -12.06
C VAL A 305 14.50 16.52 -13.32
N PHE A 306 14.33 17.84 -13.39
CA PHE A 306 14.73 18.63 -14.54
C PHE A 306 16.21 19.04 -14.52
N PRO A 307 16.84 19.29 -15.68
CA PRO A 307 18.26 19.64 -15.77
C PRO A 307 18.70 20.87 -14.95
N LYS A 308 17.75 21.75 -14.60
CA LYS A 308 18.03 22.96 -13.80
C LYS A 308 18.03 22.70 -12.28
N GLU A 309 17.71 21.50 -11.86
CA GLU A 309 17.74 21.14 -10.46
C GLU A 309 19.19 20.94 -9.96
N ASP A 310 19.46 21.33 -8.71
CA ASP A 310 20.80 21.26 -8.13
C ASP A 310 21.34 19.82 -8.04
N ASN A 311 20.45 18.83 -7.93
CA ASN A 311 20.79 17.42 -7.84
C ASN A 311 20.78 16.66 -9.18
N TYR A 312 20.46 17.32 -10.29
CA TYR A 312 20.28 16.65 -11.59
C TYR A 312 21.53 15.90 -12.07
N ASP A 313 22.67 16.57 -12.09
CA ASP A 313 23.90 15.98 -12.63
C ASP A 313 24.35 14.77 -11.84
N ALA A 314 24.26 14.83 -10.52
CA ALA A 314 24.61 13.71 -9.65
C ALA A 314 23.67 12.54 -9.83
N LEU A 315 22.37 12.79 -9.92
CA LEU A 315 21.36 11.75 -10.16
C LEU A 315 21.52 11.11 -11.55
N TYR A 316 21.72 11.95 -12.58
CA TYR A 316 21.94 11.46 -13.94
C TYR A 316 23.20 10.56 -14.02
N ALA A 317 24.31 10.99 -13.42
CA ALA A 317 25.54 10.23 -13.43
C ALA A 317 25.39 8.86 -12.69
N ASP A 318 24.68 8.83 -11.58
CA ASP A 318 24.43 7.59 -10.84
C ASP A 318 23.56 6.62 -11.67
N LEU A 319 22.47 7.10 -12.25
CA LEU A 319 21.58 6.28 -13.06
C LEU A 319 22.26 5.78 -14.34
N ALA A 320 22.99 6.65 -15.04
CA ALA A 320 23.73 6.26 -16.25
C ALA A 320 24.86 5.25 -15.97
N GLY A 321 25.40 5.26 -14.76
CA GLY A 321 26.35 4.25 -14.30
C GLY A 321 25.75 2.88 -14.01
N ARG A 322 24.42 2.83 -13.75
CA ARG A 322 23.70 1.60 -13.42
C ARG A 322 22.93 1.00 -14.60
N TYR A 323 22.40 1.85 -15.46
CA TYR A 323 21.48 1.47 -16.53
C TYR A 323 21.98 2.02 -17.89
N SER A 324 22.13 1.14 -18.86
CA SER A 324 22.70 1.50 -20.18
C SER A 324 21.77 2.29 -21.09
N ASP A 325 20.48 2.36 -20.77
CA ASP A 325 19.45 3.02 -21.56
C ASP A 325 19.08 4.42 -21.07
N ILE A 326 19.74 4.92 -20.03
CA ILE A 326 19.50 6.27 -19.51
C ILE A 326 19.96 7.33 -20.51
N LYS A 327 19.05 8.24 -20.84
CA LYS A 327 19.26 9.40 -21.73
C LYS A 327 18.98 10.70 -20.99
N ALA A 328 19.33 11.83 -21.60
CA ALA A 328 19.14 13.16 -21.01
C ALA A 328 17.68 13.48 -20.62
N ASP A 329 16.70 12.91 -21.33
CA ASP A 329 15.27 13.07 -21.06
C ASP A 329 14.66 11.96 -20.19
N SER A 330 15.46 11.00 -19.72
CA SER A 330 14.96 9.89 -18.93
C SER A 330 14.50 10.28 -17.51
N LEU A 331 14.95 11.42 -16.99
CA LEU A 331 14.64 11.89 -15.65
C LEU A 331 13.40 12.78 -15.58
N THR A 332 12.80 13.10 -16.70
CA THR A 332 11.60 13.95 -16.77
C THR A 332 10.47 13.23 -17.49
N ASN A 333 9.25 13.62 -17.16
CA ASN A 333 8.03 13.10 -17.78
C ASN A 333 7.49 14.08 -18.84
#